data_e25c4da5580c798147d0f86bde840e58
#
_entry.id   e25c4da5580c798147d0f86bde840e58
#
_cell.length_a   1.000
_cell.length_b   1.000
_cell.length_c   1.000
_cell.angle_alpha   90.00
_cell.angle_beta   90.00
_cell.angle_gamma   90.00
#
_symmetry.space_group_name_H-M   'P 1'
#
loop_
_entity.id
_entity.type
_entity.pdbx_description
1 polymer ?
#
loop_
_entity_poly.entity_id
_entity_poly.type
_entity_poly.pdbx_seq_one_letter_code
_entity_poly.pdbx_strand_id
1 'polypeptide(L)'
;AGLTGLDGVQTTEMLAEYAPQAGVILMSMESGSELFRRAMLAGAREVLQKPFGGDDLVAAIHRVHAFQARKRAAQSARQPVDGNSPASEGGARRRDGRMITIVSGKGGVGKSIIATNLALVLNRPHPGSVVLIDLSLQFGDIAALLAITPDGSIAEFAASDASVADRHVIQQALSLGPQGLTVLAAPPSPELADYVTTAHLRSVVAELRSTFEVVIADTTSQLSEITLEALENSDHIVLVTDFSVTSVKNTRLIM
;
A
#
# COMPACT_ATOMS: atom_id res chain seq x y z
N ALA A 1 30.56 -7.82 -16.44
CA ALA A 1 30.47 -6.36 -16.48
C ALA A 1 29.59 -5.94 -15.31
N GLY A 2 30.22 -5.47 -14.22
CA GLY A 2 29.50 -5.03 -13.03
C GLY A 2 28.70 -3.78 -13.36
N LEU A 3 27.39 -3.81 -13.11
CA LEU A 3 26.58 -2.63 -13.09
C LEU A 3 27.07 -1.74 -11.94
N THR A 4 27.55 -0.54 -12.28
CA THR A 4 27.92 0.50 -11.33
C THR A 4 26.64 1.11 -10.74
N GLY A 5 26.01 0.42 -9.81
CA GLY A 5 24.82 0.87 -9.08
C GLY A 5 24.92 0.49 -7.61
N LEU A 6 24.19 1.20 -6.76
CA LEU A 6 24.04 0.85 -5.35
C LEU A 6 23.44 -0.55 -5.25
N ASP A 7 24.01 -1.41 -4.39
CA ASP A 7 23.41 -2.70 -4.08
C ASP A 7 22.25 -2.54 -3.07
N GLY A 8 21.47 -3.61 -2.88
CA GLY A 8 20.30 -3.56 -1.98
C GLY A 8 20.67 -3.29 -0.52
N VAL A 9 21.86 -3.65 -0.11
CA VAL A 9 22.35 -3.38 1.25
C VAL A 9 22.69 -1.91 1.41
N GLN A 10 23.39 -1.32 0.43
CA GLN A 10 23.70 0.11 0.40
C GLN A 10 22.41 0.96 0.33
N THR A 11 21.43 0.52 -0.47
CA THR A 11 20.11 1.16 -0.51
C THR A 11 19.43 1.12 0.85
N THR A 12 19.48 0.00 1.54
CA THR A 12 18.91 -0.16 2.88
C THR A 12 19.59 0.77 3.89
N GLU A 13 20.90 0.91 3.82
CA GLU A 13 21.69 1.80 4.69
C GLU A 13 21.27 3.27 4.47
N MET A 14 21.15 3.70 3.23
CA MET A 14 20.65 5.04 2.90
C MET A 14 19.21 5.25 3.42
N LEU A 15 18.31 4.28 3.23
CA LEU A 15 16.95 4.38 3.74
C LEU A 15 16.91 4.46 5.27
N ALA A 16 17.77 3.72 5.97
CA ALA A 16 17.86 3.79 7.42
C ALA A 16 18.32 5.17 7.93
N GLU A 17 19.15 5.88 7.15
CA GLU A 17 19.63 7.23 7.46
C GLU A 17 18.54 8.28 7.18
N TYR A 18 17.91 8.24 6.00
CA TYR A 18 16.95 9.28 5.57
C TYR A 18 15.53 9.05 6.12
N ALA A 19 15.15 7.82 6.42
CA ALA A 19 13.84 7.46 6.95
C ALA A 19 13.95 6.51 8.14
N PRO A 20 14.47 6.93 9.28
CA PRO A 20 14.71 6.06 10.44
C PRO A 20 13.44 5.45 11.04
N GLN A 21 12.27 5.95 10.63
CA GLN A 21 10.96 5.41 11.02
C GLN A 21 10.42 4.37 10.03
N ALA A 22 11.02 4.22 8.85
CA ALA A 22 10.60 3.20 7.89
C ALA A 22 11.05 1.80 8.33
N GLY A 23 10.19 0.81 8.11
CA GLY A 23 10.54 -0.59 8.27
C GLY A 23 10.98 -1.16 6.92
N VAL A 24 12.25 -1.47 6.76
CA VAL A 24 12.80 -1.96 5.49
C VAL A 24 12.75 -3.48 5.42
N ILE A 25 12.12 -4.02 4.37
CA ILE A 25 12.13 -5.44 4.01
C ILE A 25 12.96 -5.58 2.72
N LEU A 26 14.10 -6.28 2.80
CA LEU A 26 14.94 -6.56 1.64
C LEU A 26 14.44 -7.81 0.93
N MET A 27 14.20 -7.73 -0.39
CA MET A 27 13.80 -8.88 -1.20
C MET A 27 14.91 -9.21 -2.21
N SER A 28 15.51 -10.41 -2.15
CA SER A 28 16.66 -10.80 -2.97
C SER A 28 16.50 -12.17 -3.62
N MET A 29 17.10 -12.34 -4.80
CA MET A 29 17.31 -13.66 -5.43
C MET A 29 18.49 -14.40 -4.79
N GLU A 30 19.44 -13.67 -4.20
CA GLU A 30 20.57 -14.25 -3.50
C GLU A 30 20.13 -14.83 -2.16
N SER A 31 20.68 -15.99 -1.83
CA SER A 31 20.52 -16.65 -0.54
C SER A 31 21.87 -16.75 0.15
N GLY A 32 21.91 -16.53 1.44
CA GLY A 32 23.14 -16.74 2.22
C GLY A 32 23.16 -15.93 3.51
N SER A 33 23.81 -16.50 4.52
CA SER A 33 23.97 -15.87 5.84
C SER A 33 24.71 -14.52 5.77
N GLU A 34 25.60 -14.37 4.80
CA GLU A 34 26.38 -13.14 4.62
C GLU A 34 25.51 -11.99 4.11
N LEU A 35 24.63 -12.22 3.10
CA LEU A 35 23.66 -11.21 2.66
C LEU A 35 22.73 -10.82 3.80
N PHE A 36 22.20 -11.82 4.52
CA PHE A 36 21.34 -11.58 5.67
C PHE A 36 22.03 -10.70 6.73
N ARG A 37 23.25 -11.05 7.10
CA ARG A 37 24.03 -10.29 8.07
C ARG A 37 24.28 -8.85 7.62
N ARG A 38 24.70 -8.65 6.37
CA ARG A 38 24.94 -7.32 5.78
C ARG A 38 23.64 -6.49 5.73
N ALA A 39 22.53 -7.07 5.31
CA ALA A 39 21.25 -6.40 5.24
C ALA A 39 20.77 -5.94 6.63
N MET A 40 20.88 -6.79 7.64
CA MET A 40 20.51 -6.44 9.02
C MET A 40 21.40 -5.33 9.60
N LEU A 41 22.69 -5.35 9.33
CA LEU A 41 23.62 -4.29 9.75
C LEU A 41 23.32 -2.97 9.05
N ALA A 42 22.89 -3.00 7.79
CA ALA A 42 22.46 -1.84 7.01
C ALA A 42 21.10 -1.25 7.45
N GLY A 43 20.38 -1.92 8.35
CA GLY A 43 19.11 -1.43 8.89
C GLY A 43 17.86 -2.13 8.37
N ALA A 44 17.99 -3.18 7.52
CA ALA A 44 16.85 -4.02 7.18
C ALA A 44 16.26 -4.64 8.45
N ARG A 45 14.95 -4.82 8.46
CA ARG A 45 14.23 -5.50 9.56
C ARG A 45 13.88 -6.92 9.21
N GLU A 46 13.83 -7.22 7.91
CA GLU A 46 13.53 -8.54 7.40
C GLU A 46 14.20 -8.72 6.03
N VAL A 47 14.50 -9.97 5.67
CA VAL A 47 15.01 -10.35 4.35
C VAL A 47 14.16 -11.48 3.81
N LEU A 48 13.54 -11.28 2.65
CA LEU A 48 12.78 -12.29 1.93
C LEU A 48 13.56 -12.78 0.71
N GLN A 49 13.74 -14.10 0.61
CA GLN A 49 14.37 -14.72 -0.54
C GLN A 49 13.31 -14.96 -1.63
N LYS A 50 13.58 -14.49 -2.84
CA LYS A 50 12.74 -14.77 -4.02
C LYS A 50 13.06 -16.17 -4.59
N PRO A 51 12.04 -16.96 -5.04
CA PRO A 51 10.62 -16.67 -4.94
C PRO A 51 10.08 -16.90 -3.54
N PHE A 52 9.12 -16.06 -3.07
CA PHE A 52 8.45 -16.20 -1.79
C PHE A 52 6.92 -16.22 -1.97
N GLY A 53 6.20 -16.84 -1.05
CA GLY A 53 4.74 -16.86 -1.03
C GLY A 53 4.14 -15.57 -0.48
N GLY A 54 2.84 -15.35 -0.75
CA GLY A 54 2.11 -14.21 -0.17
C GLY A 54 2.11 -14.26 1.37
N ASP A 55 2.02 -15.45 1.94
CA ASP A 55 2.04 -15.65 3.39
C ASP A 55 3.38 -15.23 4.01
N ASP A 56 4.50 -15.50 3.34
CA ASP A 56 5.83 -15.08 3.79
C ASP A 56 5.95 -13.55 3.81
N LEU A 57 5.43 -12.88 2.79
CA LEU A 57 5.40 -11.42 2.70
C LEU A 57 4.58 -10.82 3.83
N VAL A 58 3.38 -11.33 4.07
CA VAL A 58 2.50 -10.82 5.14
C VAL A 58 3.11 -11.08 6.50
N ALA A 59 3.67 -12.27 6.74
CA ALA A 59 4.37 -12.56 7.99
C ALA A 59 5.54 -11.60 8.23
N ALA A 60 6.31 -11.27 7.18
CA ALA A 60 7.39 -10.29 7.25
C ALA A 60 6.87 -8.88 7.59
N ILE A 61 5.79 -8.43 6.93
CA ILE A 61 5.17 -7.13 7.21
C ILE A 61 4.68 -7.07 8.66
N HIS A 62 4.02 -8.11 9.15
CA HIS A 62 3.55 -8.17 10.54
C HIS A 62 4.71 -8.09 11.55
N ARG A 63 5.82 -8.83 11.32
CA ARG A 63 7.00 -8.76 12.17
C ARG A 63 7.60 -7.36 12.21
N VAL A 64 7.76 -6.74 11.04
CA VAL A 64 8.31 -5.39 10.91
C VAL A 64 7.41 -4.37 11.59
N HIS A 65 6.10 -4.44 11.37
CA HIS A 65 5.12 -3.55 12.00
C HIS A 65 5.13 -3.68 13.53
N ALA A 66 5.11 -4.91 14.05
CA ALA A 66 5.14 -5.15 15.50
C ALA A 66 6.41 -4.58 16.16
N PHE A 67 7.56 -4.69 15.47
CA PHE A 67 8.80 -4.09 15.92
C PHE A 67 8.73 -2.56 15.95
N GLN A 68 8.22 -1.95 14.89
CA GLN A 68 8.04 -0.50 14.79
C GLN A 68 7.07 0.04 15.86
N ALA A 69 5.96 -0.65 16.10
CA ALA A 69 4.99 -0.29 17.13
C ALA A 69 5.63 -0.27 18.53
N ARG A 70 6.43 -1.30 18.85
CA ARG A 70 7.18 -1.36 20.12
C ARG A 70 8.20 -0.21 20.25
N LYS A 71 8.91 0.12 19.16
CA LYS A 71 9.88 1.23 19.13
C LYS A 71 9.18 2.58 19.37
N ARG A 72 8.04 2.82 18.71
CA ARG A 72 7.24 4.04 18.91
C ARG A 72 6.71 4.15 20.35
N ALA A 73 6.17 3.06 20.90
CA ALA A 73 5.69 3.02 22.28
C ALA A 73 6.80 3.33 23.29
N ALA A 74 8.00 2.78 23.08
CA ALA A 74 9.16 3.05 23.92
C ALA A 74 9.67 4.52 23.82
N GLN A 75 9.51 5.15 22.66
CA GLN A 75 9.85 6.57 22.45
C GLN A 75 8.80 7.49 23.07
N SER A 76 7.51 7.17 22.94
CA SER A 76 6.41 7.95 23.56
C SER A 76 6.44 7.89 25.10
N ALA A 77 6.90 6.78 25.67
CA ALA A 77 7.06 6.64 27.13
C ALA A 77 8.20 7.52 27.70
N ARG A 78 9.03 8.10 26.84
CA ARG A 78 10.15 8.98 27.24
C ARG A 78 9.85 10.49 27.11
N GLN A 79 8.68 10.85 26.53
CA GLN A 79 8.23 12.25 26.51
C GLN A 79 7.34 12.53 27.75
N PRO A 80 7.54 13.64 28.49
CA PRO A 80 6.64 14.03 29.56
C PRO A 80 5.23 14.24 29.00
N VAL A 81 4.26 13.60 29.59
CA VAL A 81 2.84 13.79 29.25
C VAL A 81 2.41 15.12 29.83
N ASP A 82 2.30 16.16 29.00
CA ASP A 82 1.47 17.31 29.33
C ASP A 82 0.01 16.84 29.29
N GLY A 83 -0.54 16.69 30.50
CA GLY A 83 -1.91 16.25 30.69
C GLY A 83 -2.88 17.35 30.32
N ASN A 84 -3.62 17.14 29.25
CA ASN A 84 -5.05 17.51 29.20
C ASN A 84 -5.64 17.05 27.84
N SER A 85 -6.27 15.89 27.83
CA SER A 85 -7.26 15.56 26.81
C SER A 85 -8.38 14.77 27.49
N PRO A 86 -9.63 15.27 27.43
CA PRO A 86 -10.73 14.61 28.10
C PRO A 86 -11.03 13.26 27.44
N ALA A 87 -11.10 12.23 28.26
CA ALA A 87 -11.63 10.94 27.89
C ALA A 87 -13.07 11.11 27.40
N SER A 88 -13.33 10.88 26.12
CA SER A 88 -14.68 10.79 25.60
C SER A 88 -15.19 9.36 25.76
N GLU A 89 -16.14 9.22 26.67
CA GLU A 89 -16.89 7.99 26.97
C GLU A 89 -17.69 7.49 25.76
N GLY A 90 -17.65 6.17 25.57
CA GLY A 90 -18.78 5.29 25.34
C GLY A 90 -19.68 5.53 24.11
N GLY A 91 -19.25 5.09 22.97
CA GLY A 91 -20.08 4.61 21.87
C GLY A 91 -19.21 3.67 21.05
N ALA A 92 -19.69 2.48 20.72
CA ALA A 92 -19.00 1.58 19.80
C ALA A 92 -18.92 2.26 18.44
N ARG A 93 -17.96 3.18 18.23
CA ARG A 93 -17.59 3.69 16.94
C ARG A 93 -17.15 2.47 16.12
N ARG A 94 -17.89 2.13 15.08
CA ARG A 94 -17.35 1.31 14.00
C ARG A 94 -15.95 1.86 13.72
N ARG A 95 -14.92 1.07 13.96
CA ARG A 95 -13.56 1.47 13.63
C ARG A 95 -13.53 1.56 12.12
N ASP A 96 -13.31 2.75 11.58
CA ASP A 96 -13.09 2.91 10.15
C ASP A 96 -11.96 1.96 9.74
N GLY A 97 -12.16 1.28 8.60
CA GLY A 97 -11.16 0.36 8.04
C GLY A 97 -9.83 1.05 7.81
N ARG A 98 -8.74 0.31 7.84
CA ARG A 98 -7.39 0.84 7.61
C ARG A 98 -7.06 0.89 6.13
N MET A 99 -6.40 1.95 5.69
CA MET A 99 -5.92 2.09 4.32
C MET A 99 -4.41 1.84 4.24
N ILE A 100 -4.02 1.00 3.27
CA ILE A 100 -2.63 0.67 2.95
C ILE A 100 -2.39 1.05 1.49
N THR A 101 -1.51 2.00 1.23
CA THR A 101 -1.16 2.40 -0.15
C THR A 101 0.19 1.83 -0.55
N ILE A 102 0.23 1.21 -1.73
CA ILE A 102 1.44 0.66 -2.33
C ILE A 102 1.97 1.67 -3.35
N VAL A 103 3.17 2.18 -3.15
CA VAL A 103 3.76 3.23 -3.98
C VAL A 103 5.20 2.89 -4.36
N SER A 104 5.69 3.44 -5.46
CA SER A 104 7.10 3.40 -5.84
C SER A 104 7.47 4.60 -6.72
N GLY A 105 8.72 4.99 -6.69
CA GLY A 105 9.27 6.02 -7.57
C GLY A 105 9.67 5.52 -8.97
N LYS A 106 9.37 4.25 -9.32
CA LYS A 106 9.74 3.65 -10.60
C LYS A 106 8.72 2.60 -11.03
N GLY A 107 8.42 2.56 -12.34
CA GLY A 107 7.58 1.51 -12.93
C GLY A 107 8.28 0.14 -12.94
N GLY A 108 7.52 -0.94 -12.97
CA GLY A 108 8.01 -2.30 -13.14
C GLY A 108 8.67 -2.94 -11.90
N VAL A 109 8.64 -2.32 -10.74
CA VAL A 109 9.24 -2.85 -9.49
C VAL A 109 8.35 -3.89 -8.77
N GLY A 110 7.15 -4.15 -9.29
CA GLY A 110 6.24 -5.17 -8.75
C GLY A 110 5.18 -4.66 -7.77
N LYS A 111 4.83 -3.36 -7.78
CA LYS A 111 3.77 -2.79 -6.92
C LYS A 111 2.47 -3.57 -6.98
N SER A 112 1.88 -3.71 -8.17
CA SER A 112 0.59 -4.37 -8.39
C SER A 112 0.61 -5.84 -7.97
N ILE A 113 1.75 -6.53 -8.17
CA ILE A 113 1.95 -7.90 -7.67
C ILE A 113 1.92 -7.93 -6.14
N ILE A 114 2.60 -6.99 -5.49
CA ILE A 114 2.62 -6.89 -4.02
C ILE A 114 1.23 -6.53 -3.50
N ALA A 115 0.56 -5.54 -4.10
CA ALA A 115 -0.79 -5.13 -3.73
C ALA A 115 -1.78 -6.29 -3.80
N THR A 116 -1.78 -7.01 -4.94
CA THR A 116 -2.66 -8.17 -5.18
C THR A 116 -2.41 -9.30 -4.18
N ASN A 117 -1.15 -9.69 -3.97
CA ASN A 117 -0.83 -10.76 -3.03
C ASN A 117 -1.14 -10.37 -1.58
N LEU A 118 -0.84 -9.13 -1.19
CA LEU A 118 -1.17 -8.62 0.15
C LEU A 118 -2.68 -8.65 0.39
N ALA A 119 -3.47 -8.20 -0.60
CA ALA A 119 -4.93 -8.21 -0.53
C ALA A 119 -5.48 -9.63 -0.36
N LEU A 120 -5.03 -10.58 -1.20
CA LEU A 120 -5.46 -11.97 -1.13
C LEU A 120 -5.17 -12.61 0.24
N VAL A 121 -3.98 -12.37 0.79
CA VAL A 121 -3.60 -12.99 2.06
C VAL A 121 -4.31 -12.35 3.23
N LEU A 122 -4.47 -11.02 3.26
CA LEU A 122 -5.23 -10.34 4.32
C LEU A 122 -6.72 -10.69 4.27
N ASN A 123 -7.27 -11.03 3.08
CA ASN A 123 -8.66 -11.42 2.92
C ASN A 123 -8.96 -12.86 3.37
N ARG A 124 -7.94 -13.74 3.44
CA ARG A 124 -8.13 -15.18 3.79
C ARG A 124 -8.81 -15.43 5.13
N PRO A 125 -8.43 -14.76 6.26
CA PRO A 125 -9.05 -15.03 7.55
C PRO A 125 -10.53 -14.66 7.58
N HIS A 126 -10.91 -13.59 6.86
CA HIS A 126 -12.25 -13.03 6.80
C HIS A 126 -12.57 -12.64 5.35
N PRO A 127 -13.03 -13.60 4.50
CA PRO A 127 -13.38 -13.31 3.11
C PRO A 127 -14.39 -12.17 2.99
N GLY A 128 -14.10 -11.20 2.13
CA GLY A 128 -14.92 -10.00 1.95
C GLY A 128 -14.61 -8.85 2.92
N SER A 129 -13.60 -9.00 3.80
CA SER A 129 -13.18 -7.92 4.71
C SER A 129 -12.18 -6.95 4.08
N VAL A 130 -11.59 -7.31 2.93
CA VAL A 130 -10.58 -6.52 2.23
C VAL A 130 -11.10 -6.07 0.88
N VAL A 131 -10.82 -4.81 0.53
CA VAL A 131 -11.02 -4.28 -0.83
C VAL A 131 -9.68 -3.83 -1.40
N LEU A 132 -9.43 -4.18 -2.66
CA LEU A 132 -8.28 -3.75 -3.45
C LEU A 132 -8.73 -2.73 -4.49
N ILE A 133 -8.14 -1.52 -4.47
CA ILE A 133 -8.42 -0.45 -5.43
C ILE A 133 -7.26 -0.31 -6.40
N ASP A 134 -7.57 -0.28 -7.68
CA ASP A 134 -6.62 0.02 -8.75
C ASP A 134 -6.62 1.53 -9.06
N LEU A 135 -5.62 2.25 -8.56
CA LEU A 135 -5.42 3.68 -8.82
C LEU A 135 -4.41 3.93 -9.95
N SER A 136 -4.03 2.90 -10.69
CA SER A 136 -3.33 3.03 -11.98
C SER A 136 -4.36 3.32 -13.08
N LEU A 137 -5.02 4.48 -13.00
CA LEU A 137 -6.28 4.77 -13.70
C LEU A 137 -6.22 4.63 -15.22
N GLN A 138 -5.07 4.90 -15.85
CA GLN A 138 -4.91 4.83 -17.30
C GLN A 138 -4.59 3.41 -17.80
N PHE A 139 -3.84 2.65 -17.02
CA PHE A 139 -3.33 1.33 -17.38
C PHE A 139 -3.36 0.38 -16.18
N GLY A 140 -4.55 0.15 -15.62
CA GLY A 140 -4.73 -0.71 -14.46
C GLY A 140 -4.54 -2.18 -14.80
N ASP A 141 -3.75 -2.88 -14.00
CA ASP A 141 -3.38 -4.28 -14.22
C ASP A 141 -4.07 -5.24 -13.22
N ILE A 142 -4.74 -4.75 -12.18
CA ILE A 142 -5.27 -5.59 -11.09
C ILE A 142 -6.29 -6.60 -11.61
N ALA A 143 -7.21 -6.18 -12.49
CA ALA A 143 -8.21 -7.08 -13.06
C ALA A 143 -7.56 -8.23 -13.87
N ALA A 144 -6.53 -7.90 -14.67
CA ALA A 144 -5.78 -8.88 -15.45
C ALA A 144 -4.98 -9.83 -14.52
N LEU A 145 -4.33 -9.32 -13.49
CA LEU A 145 -3.57 -10.11 -12.52
C LEU A 145 -4.46 -11.10 -11.74
N LEU A 146 -5.70 -10.72 -11.47
CA LEU A 146 -6.69 -11.57 -10.79
C LEU A 146 -7.51 -12.43 -11.74
N ALA A 147 -7.32 -12.28 -13.06
CA ALA A 147 -8.09 -12.96 -14.11
C ALA A 147 -9.60 -12.75 -13.95
N ILE A 148 -10.03 -11.52 -13.64
CA ILE A 148 -11.44 -11.14 -13.52
C ILE A 148 -11.85 -10.21 -14.65
N THR A 149 -13.17 -10.23 -14.98
CA THR A 149 -13.81 -9.18 -15.77
C THR A 149 -14.52 -8.27 -14.80
N PRO A 150 -14.12 -6.99 -14.68
CA PRO A 150 -14.76 -6.08 -13.75
C PRO A 150 -16.22 -5.82 -14.08
N ASP A 151 -17.08 -5.77 -13.06
CA ASP A 151 -18.49 -5.38 -13.19
C ASP A 151 -18.62 -3.86 -13.37
N GLY A 152 -17.69 -3.09 -12.80
CA GLY A 152 -17.58 -1.65 -12.89
C GLY A 152 -16.18 -1.15 -12.53
N SER A 153 -16.02 0.15 -12.46
CA SER A 153 -14.74 0.81 -12.18
C SER A 153 -14.90 2.08 -11.34
N ILE A 154 -13.79 2.67 -10.93
CA ILE A 154 -13.80 3.96 -10.24
C ILE A 154 -14.37 5.10 -11.11
N ALA A 155 -14.46 4.93 -12.44
CA ALA A 155 -14.99 5.96 -13.35
C ALA A 155 -16.50 6.16 -13.22
N GLU A 156 -17.28 5.19 -12.72
CA GLU A 156 -18.72 5.37 -12.48
C GLU A 156 -19.01 6.53 -11.52
N PHE A 157 -18.06 6.87 -10.65
CA PHE A 157 -18.19 8.01 -9.74
C PHE A 157 -17.94 9.36 -10.41
N ALA A 158 -17.22 9.36 -11.53
CA ALA A 158 -16.92 10.59 -12.27
C ALA A 158 -18.15 11.19 -12.94
N ALA A 159 -19.21 10.40 -13.14
CA ALA A 159 -20.48 10.84 -13.71
C ALA A 159 -21.44 11.48 -12.67
N SER A 160 -21.14 11.35 -11.38
CA SER A 160 -21.95 11.87 -10.28
C SER A 160 -21.32 13.14 -9.68
N ASP A 161 -22.13 13.95 -8.98
CA ASP A 161 -21.61 15.10 -8.24
C ASP A 161 -20.61 14.60 -7.17
N ALA A 162 -19.36 15.04 -7.25
CA ALA A 162 -18.24 14.57 -6.42
C ALA A 162 -18.44 14.74 -4.90
N SER A 163 -19.47 15.46 -4.48
CA SER A 163 -19.71 15.81 -3.08
C SER A 163 -20.26 14.65 -2.25
N VAL A 164 -20.89 13.64 -2.88
CA VAL A 164 -21.44 12.45 -2.18
C VAL A 164 -21.28 11.22 -3.07
N ALA A 165 -20.32 10.37 -2.76
CA ALA A 165 -20.29 9.04 -3.38
C ALA A 165 -21.52 8.26 -2.92
N ASP A 166 -22.47 8.06 -3.83
CA ASP A 166 -23.64 7.24 -3.54
C ASP A 166 -23.15 5.80 -3.23
N ARG A 167 -23.42 5.36 -2.01
CA ARG A 167 -23.08 4.00 -1.55
C ARG A 167 -23.52 2.93 -2.54
N HIS A 168 -24.69 3.13 -3.17
CA HIS A 168 -25.23 2.18 -4.12
C HIS A 168 -24.39 2.09 -5.39
N VAL A 169 -23.92 3.21 -5.90
CA VAL A 169 -23.01 3.27 -7.07
C VAL A 169 -21.69 2.59 -6.73
N ILE A 170 -21.13 2.84 -5.53
CA ILE A 170 -19.89 2.16 -5.09
C ILE A 170 -20.09 0.64 -5.08
N GLN A 171 -21.17 0.16 -4.48
CA GLN A 171 -21.44 -1.28 -4.41
C GLN A 171 -21.62 -1.92 -5.78
N GLN A 172 -22.20 -1.23 -6.75
CA GLN A 172 -22.35 -1.72 -8.12
C GLN A 172 -21.03 -1.76 -8.91
N ALA A 173 -20.10 -0.85 -8.60
CA ALA A 173 -18.77 -0.81 -9.25
C ALA A 173 -17.80 -1.85 -8.69
N LEU A 174 -18.10 -2.45 -7.53
CA LEU A 174 -17.25 -3.46 -6.92
C LEU A 174 -17.41 -4.82 -7.61
N SER A 175 -16.29 -5.44 -7.91
CA SER A 175 -16.22 -6.76 -8.53
C SER A 175 -15.73 -7.80 -7.54
N LEU A 176 -16.14 -9.05 -7.71
CA LEU A 176 -15.69 -10.16 -6.87
C LEU A 176 -14.51 -10.86 -7.54
N GLY A 177 -13.39 -10.89 -6.85
CA GLY A 177 -12.17 -11.59 -7.24
C GLY A 177 -12.00 -12.96 -6.57
N PRO A 178 -10.84 -13.60 -6.78
CA PRO A 178 -10.51 -14.88 -6.16
C PRO A 178 -10.60 -14.83 -4.63
N GLN A 179 -11.01 -15.94 -4.03
CA GLN A 179 -11.12 -16.10 -2.56
C GLN A 179 -12.06 -15.08 -1.90
N GLY A 180 -13.03 -14.54 -2.65
CA GLY A 180 -13.95 -13.52 -2.12
C GLY A 180 -13.30 -12.16 -1.89
N LEU A 181 -12.17 -11.86 -2.53
CA LEU A 181 -11.57 -10.52 -2.51
C LEU A 181 -12.44 -9.55 -3.29
N THR A 182 -12.77 -8.42 -2.67
CA THR A 182 -13.48 -7.33 -3.36
C THR A 182 -12.49 -6.43 -4.09
N VAL A 183 -12.82 -6.02 -5.32
CA VAL A 183 -11.96 -5.21 -6.18
C VAL A 183 -12.73 -4.02 -6.74
N LEU A 184 -12.15 -2.83 -6.65
CA LEU A 184 -12.56 -1.66 -7.42
C LEU A 184 -11.52 -1.45 -8.52
N ALA A 185 -11.92 -1.74 -9.76
CA ALA A 185 -11.02 -1.71 -10.91
C ALA A 185 -10.72 -0.27 -11.38
N ALA A 186 -9.61 -0.12 -12.11
CA ALA A 186 -9.34 1.08 -12.89
C ALA A 186 -10.36 1.26 -14.02
N PRO A 187 -10.51 2.48 -14.56
CA PRO A 187 -11.36 2.74 -15.72
C PRO A 187 -11.03 1.83 -16.90
N PRO A 188 -12.03 1.41 -17.69
CA PRO A 188 -11.82 0.53 -18.84
C PRO A 188 -11.09 1.22 -20.01
N SER A 189 -10.96 2.54 -19.99
CA SER A 189 -10.19 3.30 -20.99
C SER A 189 -9.50 4.51 -20.36
N PRO A 190 -8.34 4.94 -20.92
CA PRO A 190 -7.59 6.10 -20.42
C PRO A 190 -8.39 7.40 -20.42
N GLU A 191 -9.31 7.57 -21.38
CA GLU A 191 -10.13 8.77 -21.50
C GLU A 191 -11.06 8.95 -20.29
N LEU A 192 -11.53 7.85 -19.71
CA LEU A 192 -12.36 7.88 -18.51
C LEU A 192 -11.56 8.19 -17.24
N ALA A 193 -10.25 7.93 -17.27
CA ALA A 193 -9.37 8.24 -16.15
C ALA A 193 -9.30 9.76 -15.87
N ASP A 194 -9.39 10.58 -16.89
CA ASP A 194 -9.29 12.04 -16.79
C ASP A 194 -10.48 12.67 -16.03
N TYR A 195 -11.60 11.96 -15.92
CA TYR A 195 -12.76 12.41 -15.16
C TYR A 195 -12.68 12.08 -13.67
N VAL A 196 -11.76 11.19 -13.25
CA VAL A 196 -11.60 10.81 -11.85
C VAL A 196 -10.78 11.87 -11.11
N THR A 197 -11.40 12.58 -10.19
CA THR A 197 -10.77 13.64 -9.38
C THR A 197 -10.36 13.15 -7.99
N THR A 198 -9.54 13.92 -7.30
CA THR A 198 -9.18 13.69 -5.88
C THR A 198 -10.42 13.72 -4.98
N ALA A 199 -11.42 14.55 -5.28
CA ALA A 199 -12.66 14.60 -4.54
C ALA A 199 -13.45 13.27 -4.67
N HIS A 200 -13.51 12.69 -5.89
CA HIS A 200 -14.10 11.37 -6.10
C HIS A 200 -13.36 10.31 -5.31
N LEU A 201 -12.02 10.28 -5.37
CA LEU A 201 -11.22 9.32 -4.62
C LEU A 201 -11.47 9.43 -3.12
N ARG A 202 -11.47 10.64 -2.56
CA ARG A 202 -11.71 10.88 -1.13
C ARG A 202 -13.07 10.33 -0.69
N SER A 203 -14.13 10.59 -1.46
CA SER A 203 -15.48 10.09 -1.16
C SER A 203 -15.55 8.57 -1.24
N VAL A 204 -14.94 7.97 -2.27
CA VAL A 204 -14.87 6.50 -2.44
C VAL A 204 -14.10 5.87 -1.28
N VAL A 205 -12.92 6.37 -0.94
CA VAL A 205 -12.10 5.86 0.17
C VAL A 205 -12.86 5.93 1.50
N ALA A 206 -13.55 7.04 1.78
CA ALA A 206 -14.34 7.19 3.00
C ALA A 206 -15.43 6.11 3.11
N GLU A 207 -16.17 5.85 2.01
CA GLU A 207 -17.21 4.81 2.00
C GLU A 207 -16.61 3.41 2.10
N LEU A 208 -15.51 3.12 1.39
CA LEU A 208 -14.85 1.82 1.48
C LEU A 208 -14.30 1.56 2.89
N ARG A 209 -13.70 2.55 3.55
CA ARG A 209 -13.26 2.43 4.95
C ARG A 209 -14.42 2.20 5.92
N SER A 210 -15.62 2.71 5.61
CA SER A 210 -16.80 2.45 6.42
C SER A 210 -17.32 1.01 6.29
N THR A 211 -16.98 0.33 5.18
CA THR A 211 -17.52 -0.98 4.81
C THR A 211 -16.53 -2.12 5.04
N PHE A 212 -15.25 -1.91 4.72
CA PHE A 212 -14.19 -2.93 4.78
C PHE A 212 -13.24 -2.69 5.96
N GLU A 213 -12.66 -3.76 6.47
CA GLU A 213 -11.64 -3.68 7.53
C GLU A 213 -10.31 -3.16 6.99
N VAL A 214 -9.98 -3.50 5.73
CA VAL A 214 -8.75 -3.07 5.05
C VAL A 214 -9.04 -2.62 3.63
N VAL A 215 -8.54 -1.45 3.28
CA VAL A 215 -8.52 -0.89 1.92
C VAL A 215 -7.07 -0.90 1.45
N ILE A 216 -6.78 -1.59 0.33
CA ILE A 216 -5.45 -1.60 -0.28
C ILE A 216 -5.53 -0.82 -1.59
N ALA A 217 -4.65 0.16 -1.76
CA ALA A 217 -4.57 0.97 -2.97
C ALA A 217 -3.27 0.66 -3.72
N ASP A 218 -3.39 0.17 -4.96
CA ASP A 218 -2.28 0.08 -5.90
C ASP A 218 -2.18 1.38 -6.70
N THR A 219 -0.99 1.98 -6.75
CA THR A 219 -0.80 3.28 -7.40
C THR A 219 0.13 3.22 -8.61
N THR A 220 0.15 4.28 -9.40
CA THR A 220 1.14 4.45 -10.47
C THR A 220 2.54 4.74 -9.88
N SER A 221 3.56 4.80 -10.75
CA SER A 221 4.89 5.25 -10.36
C SER A 221 5.05 6.78 -10.42
N GLN A 222 4.00 7.49 -10.81
CA GLN A 222 3.98 8.95 -10.84
C GLN A 222 3.29 9.48 -9.58
N LEU A 223 3.84 10.56 -9.02
CA LEU A 223 3.20 11.30 -7.93
C LEU A 223 2.13 12.23 -8.51
N SER A 224 1.07 11.62 -9.09
CA SER A 224 -0.12 12.35 -9.53
C SER A 224 -0.92 12.85 -8.31
N GLU A 225 -1.85 13.78 -8.54
CA GLU A 225 -2.76 14.25 -7.49
C GLU A 225 -3.55 13.09 -6.85
N ILE A 226 -3.96 12.10 -7.64
CA ILE A 226 -4.62 10.88 -7.16
C ILE A 226 -3.69 10.05 -6.26
N THR A 227 -2.43 9.90 -6.64
CA THR A 227 -1.44 9.19 -5.81
C THR A 227 -1.19 9.93 -4.50
N LEU A 228 -1.06 11.25 -4.54
CA LEU A 228 -0.87 12.07 -3.34
C LEU A 228 -2.07 12.00 -2.41
N GLU A 229 -3.30 12.12 -2.95
CA GLU A 229 -4.53 11.96 -2.18
C GLU A 229 -4.63 10.57 -1.52
N ALA A 230 -4.23 9.51 -2.23
CA ALA A 230 -4.18 8.17 -1.66
C ALA A 230 -3.18 8.07 -0.50
N LEU A 231 -2.00 8.67 -0.64
CA LEU A 231 -0.97 8.70 0.41
C LEU A 231 -1.43 9.47 1.65
N GLU A 232 -2.09 10.61 1.47
CA GLU A 232 -2.62 11.44 2.56
C GLU A 232 -3.71 10.73 3.37
N ASN A 233 -4.52 9.89 2.71
CA ASN A 233 -5.58 9.12 3.36
C ASN A 233 -5.11 7.78 3.95
N SER A 234 -3.82 7.44 3.84
CA SER A 234 -3.28 6.15 4.24
C SER A 234 -2.88 6.09 5.71
N ASP A 235 -3.26 5.00 6.38
CA ASP A 235 -2.74 4.65 7.71
C ASP A 235 -1.34 4.03 7.60
N HIS A 236 -1.06 3.34 6.47
CA HIS A 236 0.22 2.70 6.17
C HIS A 236 0.60 2.89 4.71
N ILE A 237 1.89 3.11 4.47
CA ILE A 237 2.45 3.22 3.14
C ILE A 237 3.49 2.11 2.96
N VAL A 238 3.34 1.33 1.89
CA VAL A 238 4.32 0.33 1.46
C VAL A 238 5.07 0.88 0.26
N LEU A 239 6.30 1.30 0.49
CA LEU A 239 7.18 1.84 -0.54
C LEU A 239 8.01 0.71 -1.15
N VAL A 240 7.77 0.43 -2.44
CA VAL A 240 8.46 -0.62 -3.19
C VAL A 240 9.58 0.00 -4.02
N THR A 241 10.78 -0.52 -3.90
CA THR A 241 11.95 -0.06 -4.64
C THR A 241 12.79 -1.22 -5.15
N ASP A 242 13.53 -1.00 -6.22
CA ASP A 242 14.59 -1.89 -6.70
C ASP A 242 15.98 -1.27 -6.46
N PHE A 243 17.04 -2.00 -6.79
CA PHE A 243 18.43 -1.57 -6.54
C PHE A 243 19.02 -0.71 -7.65
N SER A 244 18.20 -0.18 -8.57
CA SER A 244 18.70 0.77 -9.56
C SER A 244 18.89 2.15 -8.95
N VAL A 245 19.90 2.87 -9.42
CA VAL A 245 20.22 4.24 -8.98
C VAL A 245 18.99 5.17 -9.12
N THR A 246 18.25 5.01 -10.22
CA THR A 246 17.04 5.81 -10.48
C THR A 246 15.93 5.49 -9.49
N SER A 247 15.75 4.22 -9.11
CA SER A 247 14.74 3.83 -8.12
C SER A 247 15.07 4.38 -6.75
N VAL A 248 16.31 4.26 -6.32
CA VAL A 248 16.78 4.80 -5.02
C VAL A 248 16.64 6.31 -4.97
N LYS A 249 17.08 7.03 -6.04
CA LYS A 249 16.91 8.47 -6.15
C LYS A 249 15.44 8.88 -6.02
N ASN A 250 14.55 8.22 -6.79
CA ASN A 250 13.13 8.57 -6.79
C ASN A 250 12.45 8.21 -5.46
N THR A 251 12.83 7.08 -4.85
CA THR A 251 12.39 6.71 -3.50
C THR A 251 12.70 7.82 -2.50
N ARG A 252 13.90 8.39 -2.54
CA ARG A 252 14.29 9.51 -1.69
C ARG A 252 13.42 10.77 -1.89
N LEU A 253 12.91 10.99 -3.10
CA LEU A 253 12.04 12.14 -3.38
C LEU A 253 10.59 11.95 -2.88
N ILE A 254 10.17 10.69 -2.67
CA ILE A 254 8.85 10.34 -2.14
C ILE A 254 8.83 10.44 -0.59
N MET A 255 9.98 10.24 0.04
CA MET A 255 10.17 10.25 1.50
C MET A 255 10.42 11.65 2.01
#